data_c6d582e05ba5d295206e5ce74dcada2f
#
_entry.id   c6d582e05ba5d295206e5ce74dcada2f
#
_cell.length_a   1.000
_cell.length_b   1.000
_cell.length_c   1.000
_cell.angle_alpha   90.00
_cell.angle_beta   90.00
_cell.angle_gamma   90.00
#
_symmetry.space_group_name_H-M   'P 1'
#
loop_
_entity.id
_entity.type
_entity.pdbx_description
1 polymer ?
#
loop_
_entity_poly.entity_id
_entity_poly.type
_entity_poly.pdbx_seq_one_letter_code
_entity_poly.pdbx_strand_id
1 'polypeptide(L)'
;MNKQDFINALKEKLNLDEEKCTMINSIIEDNFIIGKIGKEKIIAQLVEKLKISEEEADNIYNKAMEIIKSGITSALKNQFGSKD
;
A
#
# COMPACT_ATOMS: atom_id res chain seq x y z
N MET A 1 -6.98 -9.75 -0.34
CA MET A 1 -6.99 -8.51 -1.16
C MET A 1 -6.04 -8.70 -2.33
N ASN A 2 -6.53 -8.45 -3.52
CA ASN A 2 -5.67 -8.59 -4.69
C ASN A 2 -5.08 -7.24 -5.08
N LYS A 3 -4.24 -7.26 -6.12
CA LYS A 3 -3.54 -6.07 -6.56
C LYS A 3 -4.48 -4.93 -6.92
N GLN A 4 -5.55 -5.24 -7.64
CA GLN A 4 -6.47 -4.20 -8.07
C GLN A 4 -7.22 -3.61 -6.89
N ASP A 5 -7.58 -4.43 -5.92
CA ASP A 5 -8.24 -3.94 -4.71
C ASP A 5 -7.33 -2.97 -3.95
N PHE A 6 -6.05 -3.30 -3.88
CA PHE A 6 -5.08 -2.44 -3.22
C PHE A 6 -4.94 -1.11 -3.95
N ILE A 7 -4.83 -1.17 -5.27
CA ILE A 7 -4.71 0.05 -6.07
C ILE A 7 -5.95 0.92 -5.92
N ASN A 8 -7.13 0.30 -5.93
CA ASN A 8 -8.38 1.06 -5.77
C ASN A 8 -8.44 1.72 -4.39
N ALA A 9 -8.00 1.02 -3.36
CA ALA A 9 -7.99 1.57 -2.02
C ALA A 9 -7.01 2.75 -1.92
N LEU A 10 -5.86 2.65 -2.58
CA LEU A 10 -4.91 3.74 -2.62
C LEU A 10 -5.50 4.97 -3.30
N LYS A 11 -6.21 4.75 -4.40
CA LYS A 11 -6.85 5.85 -5.10
C LYS A 11 -7.83 6.59 -4.19
N GLU A 12 -8.58 5.84 -3.42
CA GLU A 12 -9.56 6.42 -2.51
C GLU A 12 -8.92 7.17 -1.36
N LYS A 13 -7.96 6.53 -0.72
CA LYS A 13 -7.35 7.11 0.47
C LYS A 13 -6.41 8.26 0.17
N LEU A 14 -5.71 8.18 -0.96
CA LEU A 14 -4.68 9.16 -1.28
C LEU A 14 -5.12 10.15 -2.35
N ASN A 15 -6.24 9.87 -2.99
CA ASN A 15 -6.75 10.74 -4.03
C ASN A 15 -5.73 10.92 -5.16
N LEU A 16 -5.04 9.84 -5.50
CA LEU A 16 -4.06 9.83 -6.58
C LEU A 16 -4.63 9.10 -7.78
N ASP A 17 -4.03 9.35 -8.95
CA ASP A 17 -4.51 8.66 -10.13
C ASP A 17 -4.02 7.22 -10.16
N GLU A 18 -4.55 6.44 -11.08
CA GLU A 18 -4.26 5.02 -11.15
C GLU A 18 -2.80 4.74 -11.45
N GLU A 19 -2.19 5.57 -12.29
CA GLU A 19 -0.80 5.38 -12.65
C GLU A 19 0.11 5.46 -11.44
N LYS A 20 -0.09 6.48 -10.61
CA LYS A 20 0.71 6.64 -9.40
C LYS A 20 0.45 5.52 -8.41
N CYS A 21 -0.81 5.14 -8.26
CA CYS A 21 -1.15 4.06 -7.34
C CYS A 21 -0.54 2.73 -7.80
N THR A 22 -0.51 2.51 -9.11
CA THR A 22 0.12 1.31 -9.65
C THR A 22 1.62 1.32 -9.36
N MET A 23 2.26 2.48 -9.48
CA MET A 23 3.67 2.61 -9.15
C MET A 23 3.91 2.32 -7.67
N ILE A 24 3.06 2.84 -6.81
CA ILE A 24 3.16 2.58 -5.38
C ILE A 24 3.05 1.09 -5.11
N ASN A 25 2.09 0.44 -5.74
CA ASN A 25 1.92 -0.99 -5.57
C ASN A 25 3.18 -1.75 -5.98
N SER A 26 3.76 -1.39 -7.12
CA SER A 26 4.97 -2.06 -7.60
C SER A 26 6.14 -1.86 -6.65
N ILE A 27 6.29 -0.65 -6.13
CA ILE A 27 7.36 -0.35 -5.21
C ILE A 27 7.23 -1.20 -3.94
N ILE A 28 6.02 -1.28 -3.43
CA ILE A 28 5.78 -2.07 -2.21
C ILE A 28 6.03 -3.54 -2.48
N GLU A 29 5.53 -4.06 -3.59
CA GLU A 29 5.74 -5.47 -3.94
C GLU A 29 7.23 -5.80 -4.04
N ASP A 30 7.99 -4.93 -4.69
CA ASP A 30 9.42 -5.16 -4.90
C ASP A 30 10.19 -5.19 -3.58
N ASN A 31 9.70 -4.47 -2.58
CA ASN A 31 10.39 -4.36 -1.31
C ASN A 31 9.73 -5.15 -0.20
N PHE A 32 8.74 -5.95 -0.55
CA PHE A 32 8.03 -6.77 0.41
C PHE A 32 8.72 -8.12 0.49
N ILE A 33 9.76 -8.17 1.29
CA ILE A 33 10.54 -9.40 1.43
C ILE A 33 9.95 -10.21 2.58
N ILE A 34 10.03 -11.50 2.46
CA ILE A 34 9.45 -12.42 3.44
C ILE A 34 9.81 -12.01 4.86
N GLY A 35 8.78 -11.66 5.62
CA GLY A 35 8.96 -11.30 7.01
C GLY A 35 9.46 -9.89 7.26
N LYS A 36 9.68 -9.11 6.21
CA LYS A 36 10.20 -7.77 6.38
C LYS A 36 9.65 -6.82 5.34
N ILE A 37 9.39 -5.61 5.77
CA ILE A 37 9.01 -4.53 4.87
C ILE A 37 10.11 -3.48 4.94
N GLY A 38 10.74 -3.20 3.81
CA GLY A 38 11.82 -2.22 3.80
C GLY A 38 11.28 -0.81 3.74
N LYS A 39 10.87 -0.29 4.89
CA LYS A 39 10.25 1.03 4.94
C LYS A 39 11.14 2.10 4.32
N GLU A 40 12.40 2.12 4.68
CA GLU A 40 13.31 3.15 4.18
C GLU A 40 13.47 3.07 2.67
N LYS A 41 13.57 1.84 2.16
CA LYS A 41 13.70 1.65 0.73
C LYS A 41 12.44 2.07 -0.01
N ILE A 42 11.29 1.74 0.56
CA ILE A 42 10.01 2.12 -0.06
C ILE A 42 9.90 3.63 -0.12
N ILE A 43 10.18 4.31 0.99
CA ILE A 43 10.09 5.76 1.03
C ILE A 43 11.06 6.39 0.04
N ALA A 44 12.29 5.89 -0.02
CA ALA A 44 13.27 6.43 -0.95
C ALA A 44 12.81 6.28 -2.40
N GLN A 45 12.24 5.13 -2.72
CA GLN A 45 11.77 4.90 -4.09
C GLN A 45 10.53 5.73 -4.40
N LEU A 46 9.66 5.94 -3.42
CA LEU A 46 8.51 6.80 -3.62
C LEU A 46 8.95 8.23 -3.93
N VAL A 47 9.90 8.73 -3.16
CA VAL A 47 10.43 10.07 -3.40
C VAL A 47 11.01 10.17 -4.80
N GLU A 48 11.78 9.18 -5.19
CA GLU A 48 12.45 9.21 -6.48
C GLU A 48 11.48 9.05 -7.65
N LYS A 49 10.60 8.07 -7.56
CA LYS A 49 9.76 7.74 -8.71
C LYS A 49 8.55 8.64 -8.85
N LEU A 50 7.98 9.07 -7.75
CA LEU A 50 6.83 9.96 -7.78
C LEU A 50 7.24 11.43 -7.71
N LYS A 51 8.51 11.70 -7.43
CA LYS A 51 9.04 13.05 -7.32
C LYS A 51 8.28 13.86 -6.28
N ILE A 52 8.16 13.28 -5.11
CA ILE A 52 7.46 13.90 -3.98
C ILE A 52 8.44 14.08 -2.83
N SER A 53 8.00 14.80 -1.81
CA SER A 53 8.83 15.00 -0.62
C SER A 53 8.87 13.73 0.21
N GLU A 54 9.86 13.69 1.10
CA GLU A 54 9.98 12.58 2.03
C GLU A 54 8.76 12.48 2.94
N GLU A 55 8.25 13.63 3.33
CA GLU A 55 7.06 13.68 4.19
C GLU A 55 5.86 13.08 3.48
N GLU A 56 5.68 13.42 2.22
CA GLU A 56 4.59 12.84 1.44
C GLU A 56 4.77 11.35 1.26
N ALA A 57 6.00 10.94 1.00
CA ALA A 57 6.29 9.52 0.83
C ALA A 57 5.99 8.75 2.11
N ASP A 58 6.33 9.32 3.25
CA ASP A 58 6.03 8.70 4.54
C ASP A 58 4.53 8.57 4.74
N ASN A 59 3.79 9.60 4.37
CA ASN A 59 2.34 9.55 4.47
C ASN A 59 1.76 8.46 3.58
N ILE A 60 2.26 8.36 2.36
CA ILE A 60 1.82 7.31 1.44
C ILE A 60 2.12 5.93 2.02
N TYR A 61 3.31 5.78 2.57
CA TYR A 61 3.69 4.51 3.18
C TYR A 61 2.73 4.13 4.30
N ASN A 62 2.44 5.09 5.17
CA ASN A 62 1.54 4.82 6.29
C ASN A 62 0.15 4.44 5.81
N LYS A 63 -0.37 5.13 4.81
CA LYS A 63 -1.68 4.81 4.27
C LYS A 63 -1.69 3.43 3.62
N ALA A 64 -0.63 3.11 2.88
CA ALA A 64 -0.53 1.80 2.25
C ALA A 64 -0.51 0.69 3.28
N MET A 65 0.21 0.89 4.38
CA MET A 65 0.25 -0.10 5.44
C MET A 65 -1.10 -0.26 6.11
N GLU A 66 -1.84 0.83 6.26
CA GLU A 66 -3.20 0.75 6.80
C GLU A 66 -4.09 -0.12 5.92
N ILE A 67 -3.98 0.08 4.62
CA ILE A 67 -4.77 -0.69 3.67
C ILE A 67 -4.43 -2.17 3.76
N ILE A 68 -3.14 -2.47 3.83
CA ILE A 68 -2.70 -3.85 3.90
C ILE A 68 -3.22 -4.52 5.17
N LYS A 69 -3.12 -3.82 6.28
CA LYS A 69 -3.61 -4.36 7.55
C LYS A 69 -5.12 -4.57 7.51
N SER A 70 -5.84 -3.59 6.97
CA SER A 70 -7.29 -3.69 6.84
C SER A 70 -7.68 -4.85 5.96
N GLY A 71 -6.97 -5.02 4.86
CA GLY A 71 -7.26 -6.10 3.93
C GLY A 71 -7.06 -7.46 4.58
N ILE A 72 -5.99 -7.59 5.33
CA ILE A 72 -5.73 -8.85 6.02
C ILE A 72 -6.80 -9.11 7.06
N THR A 73 -7.15 -8.07 7.81
CA THR A 73 -8.19 -8.22 8.83
C THR A 73 -9.52 -8.60 8.20
N SER A 74 -9.86 -7.97 7.09
CA SER A 74 -11.11 -8.29 6.40
C SER A 74 -11.12 -9.72 5.91
N ALA A 75 -9.99 -10.17 5.38
CA ALA A 75 -9.87 -11.53 4.90
C ALA A 75 -10.09 -12.54 6.04
N LEU A 76 -9.50 -12.24 7.19
CA LEU A 76 -9.67 -13.10 8.34
C LEU A 76 -11.12 -13.14 8.80
N LYS A 77 -11.76 -11.99 8.82
CA LYS A 77 -13.16 -11.92 9.20
C LYS A 77 -14.02 -12.75 8.26
N ASN A 78 -13.79 -12.60 6.97
CA ASN A 78 -14.56 -13.35 5.99
C ASN A 78 -14.35 -14.84 6.14
N GLN A 79 -13.16 -15.21 6.52
CA GLN A 79 -12.81 -16.62 6.64
C GLN A 79 -13.47 -17.26 7.86
N PHE A 80 -13.54 -16.53 8.95
CA PHE A 80 -14.04 -17.10 10.19
C PHE A 80 -15.48 -16.72 10.49
N GLY A 81 -15.87 -15.57 10.11
CA GLY A 81 -17.06 -15.10 10.58
C GLY A 81 -18.12 -14.99 9.64
N SER A 82 -17.88 -15.14 8.75
CA SER A 82 -18.79 -14.83 8.03
C SER A 82 -20.05 -14.82 8.57
N LYS A 83 -20.29 -14.88 9.20
CA LYS A 83 -21.26 -14.67 9.57
C LYS A 83 -21.56 -13.76 10.07
N ASP A 84 -21.07 -13.34 10.07
CA ASP A 84 -21.31 -12.46 10.56
C ASP A 84 -21.49 -11.87 10.28
#